data_6429bdc15357e43ccd6c175a293db160
#
_entry.id   6429bdc15357e43ccd6c175a293db160
#
_cell.length_a   1.000
_cell.length_b   1.000
_cell.length_c   1.000
_cell.angle_alpha   90.00
_cell.angle_beta   90.00
_cell.angle_gamma   90.00
#
_symmetry.space_group_name_H-M   'P 1'
#
loop_
_entity.id
_entity.type
_entity.pdbx_description
1 polymer ?
#
loop_
_entity_poly.entity_id
_entity_poly.type
_entity_poly.pdbx_seq_one_letter_code
_entity_poly.pdbx_strand_id
1 'polypeptide(L)' 'NEEKIFNLIDKVRPVTFENLLENSDFSAFELQHILMKFELKNIIYQIEQNVYLRKI' A
#
# COMPACT_ATOMS: atom_id res chain seq x y z
N ASN A 1 -6.53 9.75 -3.58
CA ASN A 1 -7.13 8.67 -4.33
C ASN A 1 -6.17 7.47 -4.41
N GLU A 2 -6.62 6.42 -5.07
CA GLU A 2 -5.87 5.15 -5.04
C GLU A 2 -4.52 5.24 -5.73
N GLU A 3 -4.45 6.04 -6.78
CA GLU A 3 -3.21 6.19 -7.52
C GLU A 3 -2.11 6.75 -6.64
N LYS A 4 -2.46 7.66 -5.74
CA LYS A 4 -1.49 8.23 -4.82
C LYS A 4 -0.91 7.15 -3.91
N ILE A 5 -1.77 6.24 -3.44
CA ILE A 5 -1.31 5.13 -2.61
C ILE A 5 -0.35 4.24 -3.39
N PHE A 6 -0.70 3.91 -4.62
CA PHE A 6 0.17 3.07 -5.44
C PHE A 6 1.54 3.72 -5.62
N ASN A 7 1.57 5.02 -5.83
CA ASN A 7 2.83 5.74 -6.05
C ASN A 7 3.68 5.84 -4.79
N LEU A 8 3.07 5.73 -3.61
CA LEU A 8 3.81 5.75 -2.36
C LEU A 8 4.48 4.40 -2.07
N ILE A 9 4.02 3.33 -2.69
CA ILE A 9 4.59 2.01 -2.50
C ILE A 9 5.72 1.83 -3.51
N ASP A 10 6.91 1.50 -3.01
CA ASP A 10 8.11 1.38 -3.83
C ASP A 10 8.34 -0.08 -4.22
N LYS A 11 9.15 -0.28 -5.27
CA LYS A 11 9.55 -1.62 -5.70
C LYS A 11 10.70 -2.17 -4.87
N VAL A 12 11.50 -1.30 -4.29
CA VAL A 12 12.75 -1.68 -3.64
C VAL A 12 12.71 -1.42 -2.15
N ARG A 13 12.13 -0.30 -1.75
CA ARG A 13 12.09 0.10 -0.35
C ARG A 13 10.75 -0.30 0.27
N PRO A 14 10.76 -1.17 1.28
CA PRO A 14 9.51 -1.54 1.94
C PRO A 14 8.84 -0.34 2.59
N VAL A 15 7.53 -0.30 2.51
CA VAL A 15 6.75 0.77 3.13
C VAL A 15 5.73 0.13 4.06
N THR A 16 5.56 0.74 5.23
CA THR A 16 4.64 0.21 6.23
C THR A 16 3.25 0.79 6.06
N PHE A 17 2.26 0.07 6.58
CA PHE A 17 0.89 0.56 6.60
C PHE A 17 0.82 1.93 7.29
N GLU A 18 1.50 2.08 8.42
CA GLU A 18 1.51 3.34 9.15
C GLU A 18 2.06 4.49 8.31
N ASN A 19 3.12 4.21 7.57
CA ASN A 19 3.74 5.22 6.72
C ASN A 19 2.75 5.66 5.62
N LEU A 20 2.07 4.70 5.02
CA LEU A 20 1.06 5.00 4.01
C LEU A 20 -0.08 5.82 4.60
N LEU A 21 -0.49 5.48 5.81
CA LEU A 21 -1.58 6.17 6.47
C LEU A 21 -1.22 7.62 6.75
N GLU A 22 0.01 7.86 7.24
CA GLU A 22 0.48 9.20 7.55
C GLU A 22 0.61 10.08 6.32
N ASN A 23 0.90 9.48 5.18
CA ASN A 23 1.16 10.23 3.95
C ASN A 23 -0.04 10.26 3.01
N SER A 24 -1.21 9.91 3.50
CA SER A 24 -2.43 9.92 2.71
C SER A 24 -3.56 10.50 3.54
N ASP A 25 -4.66 10.83 2.85
CA ASP A 25 -5.84 11.39 3.50
C ASP A 25 -6.88 10.34 3.81
N PHE A 26 -6.54 9.07 3.63
CA PHE A 26 -7.49 7.99 3.86
C PHE A 26 -7.53 7.59 5.32
N SER A 27 -8.69 7.09 5.75
CA SER A 27 -8.78 6.44 7.06
C SER A 27 -8.10 5.07 6.98
N ALA A 28 -7.83 4.49 8.16
CA ALA A 28 -7.23 3.16 8.19
C ALA A 28 -8.09 2.13 7.47
N PHE A 29 -9.41 2.23 7.63
CA PHE A 29 -10.33 1.31 6.98
C PHE A 29 -10.27 1.44 5.46
N GLU A 30 -10.28 2.67 4.97
CA GLU A 30 -10.21 2.92 3.53
C GLU A 30 -8.90 2.43 2.95
N LEU A 31 -7.80 2.69 3.66
CA LEU A 31 -6.49 2.28 3.19
C LEU A 31 -6.36 0.77 3.13
N GLN A 32 -6.87 0.06 4.14
CA GLN A 32 -6.87 -1.39 4.11
C GLN A 32 -7.61 -1.94 2.90
N HIS A 33 -8.73 -1.31 2.57
CA HIS A 33 -9.54 -1.73 1.43
C HIS A 33 -8.78 -1.54 0.12
N ILE A 34 -8.12 -0.40 -0.02
CA ILE A 34 -7.33 -0.11 -1.22
C ILE A 34 -6.18 -1.10 -1.37
N LEU A 35 -5.47 -1.36 -0.28
CA LEU A 35 -4.34 -2.27 -0.31
C LEU A 35 -4.78 -3.70 -0.64
N MET A 36 -5.92 -4.11 -0.10
CA MET A 36 -6.48 -5.42 -0.42
C MET A 36 -6.78 -5.54 -1.92
N LYS A 37 -7.35 -4.49 -2.51
CA LYS A 37 -7.63 -4.46 -3.93
C LYS A 37 -6.34 -4.62 -4.74
N PHE A 38 -5.30 -3.90 -4.35
CA PHE A 38 -4.02 -3.98 -5.04
C PHE A 38 -3.40 -5.37 -4.92
N GLU A 39 -3.55 -6.01 -3.78
CA GLU A 39 -3.06 -7.37 -3.60
C GLU A 39 -3.82 -8.36 -4.48
N LEU A 40 -5.12 -8.19 -4.56
CA LEU A 40 -5.95 -9.03 -5.43
C LEU A 40 -5.61 -8.85 -6.89
N LYS A 41 -5.23 -7.65 -7.29
CA LYS A 41 -4.78 -7.38 -8.65
C LYS A 41 -3.34 -7.82 -8.89
N ASN A 42 -2.67 -8.24 -7.85
CA ASN A 42 -1.32 -8.77 -7.91
C ASN A 42 -0.28 -7.72 -8.33
N ILE A 43 -0.52 -6.47 -7.96
CA ILE A 43 0.41 -5.38 -8.26
C ILE A 43 1.25 -4.96 -7.06
N ILE A 44 0.87 -5.39 -5.85
CA ILE A 44 1.68 -5.22 -4.65
C ILE A 44 1.69 -6.53 -3.88
N TYR A 45 2.62 -6.64 -2.92
CA TYR A 45 2.64 -7.81 -2.04
C TYR A 45 3.22 -7.41 -0.69
N GLN A 46 2.90 -8.20 0.32
CA GLN A 46 3.43 -7.99 1.67
C GLN A 46 4.64 -8.90 1.88
N ILE A 47 5.75 -8.29 2.30
CA ILE A 47 6.94 -9.07 2.66
C ILE A 47 6.88 -9.49 4.12
N GLU A 48 6.15 -8.73 4.92
CA GLU A 48 5.83 -9.01 6.31
C GLU A 48 4.45 -8.42 6.54
N GLN A 49 3.84 -8.73 7.67
CA GLN A 49 2.54 -8.18 7.99
C GLN A 49 2.63 -6.65 7.98
N ASN A 50 1.78 -6.02 7.17
CA ASN A 50 1.68 -4.56 7.05
C ASN A 50 2.93 -3.89 6.48
N VAL A 51 3.75 -4.63 5.73
CA VAL A 51 4.92 -4.07 5.05
C VAL A 51 4.84 -4.47 3.58
N TYR A 52 4.82 -3.47 2.70
CA TYR A 52 4.44 -3.64 1.30
C TYR A 52 5.54 -3.26 0.32
N LEU A 53 5.53 -3.94 -0.81
CA LEU A 53 6.36 -3.59 -1.97
C LEU A 53 5.51 -3.70 -3.22
N ARG A 54 5.84 -2.92 -4.24
CA ARG A 54 5.19 -3.04 -5.56
C ARG A 54 5.84 -4.13 -6.37
N LYS A 55 5.03 -4.82 -7.15
CA LYS A 55 5.53 -5.79 -8.11
C LYS A 55 5.88 -5.16 -9.44
N ILE A 56 5.27 -4.04 -9.75
CA ILE A 56 5.45 -3.39 -11.05
C ILE A 56 5.78 -1.92 -10.90
#